data_5a4ea7ecdb18cc34ad0b06f10d197bc1
#
_entry.id   5a4ea7ecdb18cc34ad0b06f10d197bc1
#
_cell.length_a   1.000
_cell.length_b   1.000
_cell.length_c   1.000
_cell.angle_alpha   90.00
_cell.angle_beta   90.00
_cell.angle_gamma   90.00
#
_symmetry.space_group_name_H-M   'P 1'
#
loop_
_entity.id
_entity.type
_entity.pdbx_description
1 polymer ?
#
loop_
_entity_poly.entity_id
_entity_poly.type
_entity_poly.pdbx_seq_one_letter_code
_entity_poly.pdbx_strand_id
1 'polypeptide(L)'
;CLVGSEMCIRDSHKEGAAASIQIGHCGNMTHYSTAGQIPIGASSGFNLYAYTPVRKMRRDEIMQVSKDFGKAVRTAHAAGFDCVEVHAGHGYLISQFLSPYTNHRRDEYGGSLDNRMRFMRMCLEEVMNAAAATGTSVLVKHNMYDGFKGGIEIPESIEIAREIERWKVNGIVLSGGFVSKAPMAVMRGLIPIYTMSYYSPLWLRAFIRYCGPFMIRQFPFSECYFLEDAKKFREALQLPLIYVGGLVSREGIERALDSGFELVQMARALVNDPAFVNKLREGDAATRSECDHRNYCIARMYSVDMKCCKHCGDLPRKIREELAKLP
;
A
#
# COMPACT_ATOMS: atom_id res chain seq x y z
N CYS A 1 -8.67 -1.42 16.37
CA CYS A 1 -9.86 -0.91 17.04
C CYS A 1 -10.63 -0.02 16.07
N LEU A 2 -11.89 -0.35 15.77
CA LEU A 2 -12.76 0.42 14.87
C LEU A 2 -13.51 1.54 15.63
N VAL A 3 -13.24 1.72 16.92
CA VAL A 3 -13.84 2.79 17.75
C VAL A 3 -13.47 4.15 17.17
N GLY A 4 -14.46 4.94 16.80
CA GLY A 4 -14.33 6.23 16.14
C GLY A 4 -14.43 6.17 14.60
N SER A 5 -14.36 4.99 13.97
CA SER A 5 -14.58 4.85 12.53
C SER A 5 -16.04 5.08 12.14
N GLU A 6 -16.99 4.77 13.04
CA GLU A 6 -18.43 4.94 12.79
C GLU A 6 -18.79 6.39 12.47
N MET A 7 -18.12 7.37 13.08
CA MET A 7 -18.33 8.79 12.75
C MET A 7 -17.87 9.11 11.34
N CYS A 8 -16.66 8.64 10.96
CA CYS A 8 -16.11 8.86 9.63
C CYS A 8 -16.94 8.17 8.55
N ILE A 9 -17.40 6.95 8.79
CA ILE A 9 -18.28 6.19 7.88
C ILE A 9 -19.60 6.93 7.69
N ARG A 10 -20.27 7.29 8.79
CA ARG A 10 -21.53 8.03 8.76
C ARG A 10 -21.41 9.37 8.02
N ASP A 11 -20.35 10.12 8.28
CA ASP A 11 -20.13 11.41 7.63
C ASP A 11 -19.84 11.23 6.14
N SER A 12 -19.10 10.18 5.73
CA SER A 12 -18.91 9.81 4.32
C SER A 12 -20.23 9.47 3.63
N HIS A 13 -21.04 8.61 4.24
CA HIS A 13 -22.37 8.24 3.72
C HIS A 13 -23.31 9.43 3.61
N LYS A 14 -23.28 10.36 4.57
CA LYS A 14 -24.09 11.59 4.55
C LYS A 14 -23.77 12.47 3.35
N GLU A 15 -22.53 12.48 2.91
CA GLU A 15 -22.08 13.19 1.71
C GLU A 15 -22.19 12.35 0.40
N GLY A 16 -22.81 11.17 0.48
CA GLY A 16 -23.05 10.28 -0.66
C GLY A 16 -21.83 9.45 -1.10
N ALA A 17 -20.79 9.38 -0.27
CA ALA A 17 -19.59 8.59 -0.55
C ALA A 17 -19.65 7.22 0.12
N ALA A 18 -19.18 6.17 -0.56
CA ALA A 18 -18.98 4.86 0.04
C ALA A 18 -17.71 4.85 0.92
N ALA A 19 -17.71 4.05 1.97
CA ALA A 19 -16.59 3.88 2.88
C ALA A 19 -15.89 2.54 2.62
N SER A 20 -14.57 2.58 2.37
CA SER A 20 -13.73 1.39 2.16
C SER A 20 -12.64 1.31 3.23
N ILE A 21 -12.34 0.08 3.68
CA ILE A 21 -11.25 -0.16 4.61
C ILE A 21 -10.25 -1.15 4.01
N GLN A 22 -8.95 -0.86 4.15
CA GLN A 22 -7.92 -1.81 3.78
C GLN A 22 -7.68 -2.80 4.92
N ILE A 23 -7.75 -4.10 4.60
CA ILE A 23 -7.43 -5.20 5.52
C ILE A 23 -6.13 -5.88 5.10
N GLY A 24 -5.29 -6.23 6.08
CA GLY A 24 -4.00 -6.85 5.80
C GLY A 24 -3.34 -7.36 7.07
N HIS A 25 -2.26 -8.12 6.88
CA HIS A 25 -1.40 -8.61 7.96
C HIS A 25 0.04 -8.16 7.69
N CYS A 26 0.67 -7.52 8.68
CA CYS A 26 2.00 -6.94 8.51
C CYS A 26 3.10 -7.98 8.20
N GLY A 27 2.92 -9.23 8.62
CA GLY A 27 3.94 -10.23 8.45
C GLY A 27 5.25 -9.83 9.16
N ASN A 28 6.35 -9.86 8.43
CA ASN A 28 7.68 -9.49 8.92
C ASN A 28 7.91 -7.97 9.06
N MET A 29 6.92 -7.14 8.72
CA MET A 29 7.03 -5.68 8.72
C MET A 29 6.68 -5.03 10.07
N THR A 30 6.38 -5.82 11.11
CA THR A 30 6.12 -5.30 12.45
C THR A 30 7.32 -5.45 13.38
N HIS A 31 7.42 -4.58 14.37
CA HIS A 31 8.43 -4.70 15.44
C HIS A 31 8.01 -5.72 16.50
N TYR A 32 9.00 -6.38 17.14
CA TYR A 32 8.76 -7.27 18.26
C TYR A 32 7.96 -6.61 19.38
N SER A 33 8.33 -5.37 19.73
CA SER A 33 7.64 -4.59 20.77
C SER A 33 6.16 -4.30 20.47
N THR A 34 5.80 -4.20 19.20
CA THR A 34 4.41 -3.96 18.77
C THR A 34 3.63 -5.27 18.70
N ALA A 35 4.27 -6.33 18.21
CA ALA A 35 3.64 -7.64 18.07
C ALA A 35 3.53 -8.41 19.39
N GLY A 36 4.32 -8.05 20.41
CA GLY A 36 4.43 -8.80 21.68
C GLY A 36 5.08 -10.18 21.53
N GLN A 37 5.49 -10.56 20.33
CA GLN A 37 6.10 -11.83 19.97
C GLN A 37 6.99 -11.69 18.75
N ILE A 38 7.81 -12.72 18.44
CA ILE A 38 8.57 -12.75 17.19
C ILE A 38 7.62 -12.70 16.01
N PRO A 39 7.73 -11.70 15.12
CA PRO A 39 6.91 -11.60 13.93
C PRO A 39 6.98 -12.86 13.06
N ILE A 40 5.86 -13.17 12.43
CA ILE A 40 5.75 -14.30 11.51
C ILE A 40 5.78 -13.83 10.06
N GLY A 41 6.30 -14.67 9.17
CA GLY A 41 6.37 -14.35 7.73
C GLY A 41 6.41 -15.63 6.89
N ALA A 42 6.53 -15.49 5.58
CA ALA A 42 6.62 -16.65 4.69
C ALA A 42 7.82 -17.54 5.04
N SER A 43 8.97 -16.96 5.39
CA SER A 43 10.20 -17.65 5.77
C SER A 43 10.85 -17.03 7.00
N SER A 44 11.69 -17.82 7.70
CA SER A 44 12.50 -17.29 8.80
C SER A 44 13.63 -16.41 8.26
N GLY A 45 14.04 -15.42 9.05
CA GLY A 45 15.11 -14.51 8.69
C GLY A 45 15.20 -13.33 9.63
N PHE A 46 15.78 -12.24 9.14
CA PHE A 46 15.86 -10.97 9.86
C PHE A 46 15.38 -9.83 8.93
N ASN A 47 14.43 -9.05 9.40
CA ASN A 47 13.96 -7.87 8.66
C ASN A 47 14.76 -6.64 9.09
N LEU A 48 15.61 -6.12 8.19
CA LEU A 48 16.43 -4.94 8.45
C LEU A 48 15.62 -3.65 8.57
N TYR A 49 14.44 -3.59 7.97
CA TYR A 49 13.56 -2.41 8.07
C TYR A 49 12.88 -2.32 9.44
N ALA A 50 12.40 -3.45 9.95
CA ALA A 50 11.75 -3.53 11.25
C ALA A 50 12.74 -3.92 12.39
N TYR A 51 14.02 -4.11 12.08
CA TYR A 51 15.07 -4.54 13.04
C TYR A 51 14.63 -5.71 13.92
N THR A 52 14.02 -6.73 13.33
CA THR A 52 13.44 -7.84 14.09
C THR A 52 13.74 -9.19 13.44
N PRO A 53 14.00 -10.24 14.26
CA PRO A 53 13.99 -11.61 13.76
C PRO A 53 12.57 -11.97 13.30
N VAL A 54 12.49 -12.85 12.31
CA VAL A 54 11.23 -13.32 11.73
C VAL A 54 11.20 -14.84 11.79
N ARG A 55 10.09 -15.38 12.22
CA ARG A 55 9.83 -16.82 12.23
C ARG A 55 8.94 -17.22 11.06
N LYS A 56 9.29 -18.34 10.40
CA LYS A 56 8.45 -18.95 9.38
C LYS A 56 7.09 -19.37 9.97
N MET A 57 6.00 -19.03 9.30
CA MET A 57 4.66 -19.48 9.67
C MET A 57 4.54 -20.99 9.59
N ARG A 58 3.90 -21.58 10.60
CA ARG A 58 3.45 -22.97 10.58
C ARG A 58 2.17 -23.12 9.77
N ARG A 59 1.81 -24.35 9.41
CA ARG A 59 0.63 -24.64 8.60
C ARG A 59 -0.68 -24.22 9.29
N ASP A 60 -0.77 -24.49 10.59
CA ASP A 60 -1.91 -24.08 11.43
C ASP A 60 -2.09 -22.55 11.47
N GLU A 61 -0.99 -21.81 11.53
CA GLU A 61 -1.00 -20.33 11.50
C GLU A 61 -1.41 -19.79 10.14
N ILE A 62 -0.95 -20.42 9.04
CA ILE A 62 -1.37 -20.05 7.68
C ILE A 62 -2.89 -20.23 7.53
N MET A 63 -3.43 -21.34 7.99
CA MET A 63 -4.87 -21.61 7.97
C MET A 63 -5.65 -20.62 8.88
N GLN A 64 -5.10 -20.32 10.06
CA GLN A 64 -5.78 -19.38 10.98
C GLN A 64 -5.80 -17.98 10.41
N VAL A 65 -4.69 -17.48 9.90
CA VAL A 65 -4.61 -16.13 9.33
C VAL A 65 -5.51 -16.00 8.08
N SER A 66 -5.63 -17.04 7.24
CA SER A 66 -6.57 -16.99 6.12
C SER A 66 -8.01 -16.81 6.60
N LYS A 67 -8.44 -17.54 7.65
CA LYS A 67 -9.77 -17.38 8.28
C LYS A 67 -9.95 -16.01 8.91
N ASP A 68 -8.89 -15.42 9.46
CA ASP A 68 -8.95 -14.08 10.06
C ASP A 68 -9.19 -12.99 9.01
N PHE A 69 -8.77 -13.17 7.75
CA PHE A 69 -9.16 -12.28 6.66
C PHE A 69 -10.68 -12.29 6.43
N GLY A 70 -11.32 -13.45 6.39
CA GLY A 70 -12.78 -13.56 6.29
C GLY A 70 -13.50 -12.96 7.51
N LYS A 71 -12.96 -13.16 8.72
CA LYS A 71 -13.47 -12.52 9.93
C LYS A 71 -13.35 -10.99 9.85
N ALA A 72 -12.25 -10.47 9.29
CA ALA A 72 -12.05 -9.04 9.12
C ALA A 72 -13.10 -8.40 8.18
N VAL A 73 -13.51 -9.10 7.11
CA VAL A 73 -14.61 -8.66 6.23
C VAL A 73 -15.92 -8.53 7.03
N ARG A 74 -16.29 -9.55 7.78
CA ARG A 74 -17.50 -9.49 8.62
C ARG A 74 -17.46 -8.37 9.66
N THR A 75 -16.29 -8.14 10.24
CA THR A 75 -16.09 -7.04 11.22
C THR A 75 -16.19 -5.68 10.53
N ALA A 76 -15.62 -5.51 9.34
CA ALA A 76 -15.72 -4.28 8.55
C ALA A 76 -17.18 -3.99 8.17
N HIS A 77 -17.91 -4.98 7.69
CA HIS A 77 -19.34 -4.87 7.38
C HIS A 77 -20.17 -4.45 8.62
N ALA A 78 -19.96 -5.13 9.74
CA ALA A 78 -20.65 -4.80 11.00
C ALA A 78 -20.34 -3.38 11.52
N ALA A 79 -19.19 -2.82 11.15
CA ALA A 79 -18.84 -1.43 11.44
C ALA A 79 -19.42 -0.43 10.41
N GLY A 80 -20.06 -0.89 9.33
CA GLY A 80 -20.73 -0.06 8.32
C GLY A 80 -19.89 0.24 7.08
N PHE A 81 -18.75 -0.42 6.86
CA PHE A 81 -17.99 -0.27 5.61
C PHE A 81 -18.68 -0.98 4.45
N ASP A 82 -18.72 -0.33 3.28
CA ASP A 82 -19.30 -0.84 2.04
C ASP A 82 -18.35 -1.76 1.27
N CYS A 83 -17.04 -1.54 1.47
CA CYS A 83 -15.99 -2.19 0.72
C CYS A 83 -14.80 -2.56 1.61
N VAL A 84 -14.13 -3.67 1.28
CA VAL A 84 -12.82 -4.00 1.82
C VAL A 84 -11.78 -4.05 0.71
N GLU A 85 -10.58 -3.53 0.96
CA GLU A 85 -9.42 -3.66 0.09
C GLU A 85 -8.43 -4.65 0.73
N VAL A 86 -8.26 -5.84 0.14
CA VAL A 86 -7.28 -6.84 0.60
C VAL A 86 -5.87 -6.40 0.20
N HIS A 87 -4.98 -6.25 1.18
CA HIS A 87 -3.61 -5.84 0.91
C HIS A 87 -2.72 -7.03 0.51
N ALA A 88 -2.52 -7.22 -0.79
CA ALA A 88 -1.67 -8.27 -1.36
C ALA A 88 -0.35 -7.75 -1.96
N GLY A 89 0.08 -6.53 -1.59
CA GLY A 89 1.26 -5.87 -2.13
C GLY A 89 2.26 -5.41 -1.06
N HIS A 90 3.25 -4.64 -1.51
CA HIS A 90 4.20 -3.82 -0.75
C HIS A 90 5.07 -4.56 0.27
N GLY A 91 5.17 -5.89 0.20
CA GLY A 91 5.96 -6.69 1.15
C GLY A 91 5.24 -7.02 2.46
N TYR A 92 3.92 -6.83 2.53
CA TYR A 92 3.10 -7.34 3.62
C TYR A 92 2.82 -8.84 3.45
N LEU A 93 2.15 -9.50 4.39
CA LEU A 93 2.18 -10.95 4.50
C LEU A 93 1.81 -11.70 3.21
N ILE A 94 0.72 -11.34 2.53
CA ILE A 94 0.34 -12.00 1.26
C ILE A 94 1.45 -11.80 0.22
N SER A 95 1.95 -10.55 0.07
CA SER A 95 3.09 -10.24 -0.81
C SER A 95 4.36 -11.01 -0.43
N GLN A 96 4.60 -11.26 0.87
CA GLN A 96 5.75 -12.06 1.33
C GLN A 96 5.67 -13.53 0.88
N PHE A 97 4.47 -14.09 0.78
CA PHE A 97 4.29 -15.43 0.21
C PHE A 97 4.44 -15.44 -1.31
N LEU A 98 3.97 -14.40 -1.99
CA LEU A 98 4.05 -14.27 -3.45
C LEU A 98 5.49 -14.04 -3.93
N SER A 99 6.25 -13.17 -3.25
CA SER A 99 7.59 -12.76 -3.69
C SER A 99 8.64 -13.84 -3.44
N PRO A 100 9.43 -14.23 -4.46
CA PRO A 100 10.54 -15.17 -4.27
C PRO A 100 11.65 -14.59 -3.38
N TYR A 101 11.72 -13.27 -3.23
CA TYR A 101 12.67 -12.60 -2.34
C TYR A 101 12.44 -12.90 -0.85
N THR A 102 11.20 -13.11 -0.44
CA THR A 102 10.83 -13.37 0.98
C THR A 102 10.36 -14.80 1.21
N ASN A 103 9.94 -15.50 0.16
CA ASN A 103 9.45 -16.87 0.26
C ASN A 103 10.50 -17.88 -0.20
N HIS A 104 11.27 -18.38 0.74
CA HIS A 104 12.29 -19.44 0.55
C HIS A 104 11.78 -20.82 1.03
N ARG A 105 10.46 -21.01 1.11
CA ARG A 105 9.85 -22.27 1.55
C ARG A 105 10.09 -23.37 0.51
N ARG A 106 10.17 -24.62 1.00
CA ARG A 106 10.31 -25.84 0.19
C ARG A 106 9.11 -26.78 0.34
N ASP A 107 8.05 -26.28 0.98
CA ASP A 107 6.78 -26.98 1.14
C ASP A 107 5.74 -26.47 0.12
N GLU A 108 4.49 -26.88 0.25
CA GLU A 108 3.39 -26.55 -0.65
C GLU A 108 3.03 -25.05 -0.73
N TYR A 109 3.70 -24.19 0.07
CA TYR A 109 3.52 -22.73 0.05
C TYR A 109 4.72 -21.99 -0.57
N GLY A 110 5.69 -22.68 -1.17
CA GLY A 110 6.88 -22.06 -1.74
C GLY A 110 7.43 -22.78 -2.98
N GLY A 111 8.50 -22.22 -3.55
CA GLY A 111 9.08 -22.72 -4.81
C GLY A 111 8.34 -22.19 -6.04
N SER A 112 7.49 -22.99 -6.69
CA SER A 112 6.75 -22.60 -7.88
C SER A 112 5.80 -21.42 -7.61
N LEU A 113 5.45 -20.65 -8.65
CA LEU A 113 4.47 -19.57 -8.54
C LEU A 113 3.13 -20.07 -8.01
N ASP A 114 2.69 -21.25 -8.48
CA ASP A 114 1.44 -21.86 -8.02
C ASP A 114 1.43 -22.08 -6.49
N ASN A 115 2.50 -22.63 -5.95
CA ASN A 115 2.66 -22.82 -4.52
C ASN A 115 2.73 -21.47 -3.75
N ARG A 116 3.42 -20.48 -4.30
CA ARG A 116 3.51 -19.14 -3.68
C ARG A 116 2.16 -18.42 -3.66
N MET A 117 1.27 -18.68 -4.62
CA MET A 117 -0.10 -18.16 -4.67
C MET A 117 -1.06 -18.87 -3.70
N ARG A 118 -0.73 -20.04 -3.18
CA ARG A 118 -1.62 -20.86 -2.34
C ARG A 118 -2.17 -20.10 -1.12
N PHE A 119 -1.33 -19.39 -0.40
CA PHE A 119 -1.78 -18.60 0.76
C PHE A 119 -2.72 -17.46 0.35
N MET A 120 -2.42 -16.76 -0.74
CA MET A 120 -3.33 -15.74 -1.30
C MET A 120 -4.69 -16.33 -1.65
N ARG A 121 -4.73 -17.50 -2.31
CA ARG A 121 -5.99 -18.20 -2.63
C ARG A 121 -6.81 -18.52 -1.39
N MET A 122 -6.17 -19.05 -0.34
CA MET A 122 -6.84 -19.33 0.94
C MET A 122 -7.43 -18.06 1.57
N CYS A 123 -6.70 -16.95 1.53
CA CYS A 123 -7.21 -15.66 2.02
C CYS A 123 -8.39 -15.16 1.19
N LEU A 124 -8.29 -15.23 -0.15
CA LEU A 124 -9.36 -14.78 -1.04
C LEU A 124 -10.62 -15.67 -0.92
N GLU A 125 -10.49 -16.98 -0.73
CA GLU A 125 -11.62 -17.88 -0.47
C GLU A 125 -12.42 -17.43 0.75
N GLU A 126 -11.76 -17.20 1.87
CA GLU A 126 -12.40 -16.75 3.12
C GLU A 126 -13.00 -15.34 3.00
N VAL A 127 -12.29 -14.44 2.30
CA VAL A 127 -12.77 -13.08 2.01
C VAL A 127 -14.03 -13.10 1.16
N MET A 128 -14.01 -13.85 0.04
CA MET A 128 -15.14 -13.89 -0.90
C MET A 128 -16.36 -14.61 -0.30
N ASN A 129 -16.15 -15.66 0.50
CA ASN A 129 -17.23 -16.31 1.25
C ASN A 129 -17.88 -15.33 2.25
N ALA A 130 -17.08 -14.55 2.98
CA ALA A 130 -17.60 -13.55 3.91
C ALA A 130 -18.29 -12.39 3.19
N ALA A 131 -17.73 -11.94 2.07
CA ALA A 131 -18.28 -10.86 1.25
C ALA A 131 -19.63 -11.26 0.62
N ALA A 132 -19.77 -12.48 0.10
CA ALA A 132 -21.02 -13.01 -0.42
C ALA A 132 -22.12 -13.06 0.66
N ALA A 133 -21.77 -13.39 1.90
CA ALA A 133 -22.71 -13.44 3.01
C ALA A 133 -23.14 -12.05 3.53
N THR A 134 -22.34 -11.00 3.30
CA THR A 134 -22.57 -9.65 3.82
C THR A 134 -22.95 -8.62 2.76
N GLY A 135 -22.76 -8.94 1.47
CA GLY A 135 -22.93 -7.97 0.38
C GLY A 135 -21.79 -6.93 0.27
N THR A 136 -20.67 -7.17 0.96
CA THR A 136 -19.51 -6.25 0.97
C THR A 136 -18.74 -6.35 -0.35
N SER A 137 -18.40 -5.22 -0.96
CA SER A 137 -17.52 -5.20 -2.13
C SER A 137 -16.07 -5.54 -1.76
N VAL A 138 -15.35 -6.20 -2.67
CA VAL A 138 -13.94 -6.62 -2.45
C VAL A 138 -13.03 -6.05 -3.52
N LEU A 139 -12.06 -5.27 -3.10
CA LEU A 139 -10.92 -4.86 -3.92
C LEU A 139 -9.66 -5.59 -3.46
N VAL A 140 -8.71 -5.78 -4.38
CA VAL A 140 -7.38 -6.34 -4.04
C VAL A 140 -6.31 -5.36 -4.48
N LYS A 141 -5.50 -4.87 -3.54
CA LYS A 141 -4.30 -4.10 -3.88
C LYS A 141 -3.14 -5.05 -4.16
N HIS A 142 -2.66 -5.01 -5.39
CA HIS A 142 -1.63 -5.90 -5.89
C HIS A 142 -0.42 -5.13 -6.45
N ASN A 143 0.78 -5.69 -6.29
CA ASN A 143 1.99 -5.14 -6.88
C ASN A 143 2.12 -5.55 -8.34
N MET A 144 2.35 -4.60 -9.24
CA MET A 144 2.79 -4.87 -10.60
C MET A 144 4.23 -5.42 -10.64
N TYR A 145 5.05 -5.01 -9.69
CA TYR A 145 6.43 -5.48 -9.47
C TYR A 145 6.94 -5.07 -8.08
N ASP A 146 7.98 -5.74 -7.59
CA ASP A 146 8.57 -5.43 -6.28
C ASP A 146 9.59 -4.27 -6.33
N GLY A 147 10.12 -3.92 -7.51
CA GLY A 147 11.00 -2.77 -7.72
C GLY A 147 12.48 -3.03 -7.49
N PHE A 148 12.90 -4.30 -7.42
CA PHE A 148 14.30 -4.71 -7.29
C PHE A 148 14.53 -6.13 -7.86
N LYS A 149 15.78 -6.43 -8.19
CA LYS A 149 16.18 -7.73 -8.72
C LYS A 149 15.93 -8.88 -7.74
N GLY A 150 15.27 -9.92 -8.19
CA GLY A 150 14.92 -11.11 -7.39
C GLY A 150 13.58 -11.00 -6.66
N GLY A 151 12.83 -9.91 -6.85
CA GLY A 151 11.43 -9.81 -6.49
C GLY A 151 10.51 -10.23 -7.64
N ILE A 152 9.21 -9.99 -7.47
CA ILE A 152 8.21 -10.20 -8.53
C ILE A 152 8.44 -9.19 -9.66
N GLU A 153 8.38 -9.67 -10.90
CA GLU A 153 8.41 -8.86 -12.11
C GLU A 153 7.06 -8.89 -12.84
N ILE A 154 6.83 -7.95 -13.77
CA ILE A 154 5.53 -7.75 -14.43
C ILE A 154 4.93 -9.03 -15.04
N PRO A 155 5.64 -9.88 -15.78
CA PRO A 155 5.04 -11.09 -16.35
C PRO A 155 4.46 -12.03 -15.29
N GLU A 156 5.20 -12.30 -14.22
CA GLU A 156 4.77 -13.15 -13.12
C GLU A 156 3.61 -12.49 -12.34
N SER A 157 3.65 -11.16 -12.19
CA SER A 157 2.60 -10.40 -11.53
C SER A 157 1.28 -10.41 -12.31
N ILE A 158 1.32 -10.43 -13.64
CA ILE A 158 0.12 -10.58 -14.48
C ILE A 158 -0.52 -11.95 -14.25
N GLU A 159 0.26 -13.02 -14.10
CA GLU A 159 -0.28 -14.34 -13.77
C GLU A 159 -0.98 -14.37 -12.39
N ILE A 160 -0.39 -13.67 -11.41
CA ILE A 160 -1.01 -13.50 -10.09
C ILE A 160 -2.32 -12.70 -10.22
N ALA A 161 -2.33 -11.63 -11.01
CA ALA A 161 -3.51 -10.80 -11.21
C ALA A 161 -4.64 -11.58 -11.94
N ARG A 162 -4.31 -12.44 -12.90
CA ARG A 162 -5.26 -13.37 -13.53
C ARG A 162 -5.85 -14.34 -12.52
N GLU A 163 -5.05 -14.82 -11.57
CA GLU A 163 -5.56 -15.66 -10.49
C GLU A 163 -6.53 -14.88 -9.59
N ILE A 164 -6.23 -13.62 -9.26
CA ILE A 164 -7.14 -12.75 -8.48
C ILE A 164 -8.45 -12.54 -9.26
N GLU A 165 -8.40 -12.31 -10.57
CA GLU A 165 -9.57 -12.15 -11.44
C GLU A 165 -10.51 -13.38 -11.40
N ARG A 166 -9.95 -14.61 -11.34
CA ARG A 166 -10.73 -15.86 -11.24
C ARG A 166 -11.60 -15.91 -9.97
N TRP A 167 -11.20 -15.22 -8.91
CA TRP A 167 -11.99 -15.09 -7.68
C TRP A 167 -13.15 -14.10 -7.81
N LYS A 168 -13.32 -13.43 -8.96
CA LYS A 168 -14.41 -12.49 -9.24
C LYS A 168 -14.51 -11.35 -8.20
N VAL A 169 -13.36 -10.85 -7.76
CA VAL A 169 -13.30 -9.63 -6.94
C VAL A 169 -13.84 -8.45 -7.73
N ASN A 170 -14.30 -7.40 -7.05
CA ASN A 170 -14.92 -6.23 -7.70
C ASN A 170 -13.89 -5.33 -8.42
N GLY A 171 -12.59 -5.46 -8.12
CA GLY A 171 -11.54 -4.76 -8.83
C GLY A 171 -10.15 -4.99 -8.24
N ILE A 172 -9.12 -4.66 -9.04
CA ILE A 172 -7.72 -4.70 -8.60
C ILE A 172 -7.14 -3.28 -8.61
N VAL A 173 -6.53 -2.89 -7.48
CA VAL A 173 -5.74 -1.66 -7.36
C VAL A 173 -4.30 -1.99 -7.73
N LEU A 174 -3.82 -1.46 -8.86
CA LEU A 174 -2.48 -1.72 -9.39
C LEU A 174 -1.46 -0.79 -8.75
N SER A 175 -0.59 -1.34 -7.91
CA SER A 175 0.49 -0.63 -7.25
C SER A 175 1.84 -1.28 -7.53
N GLY A 176 2.92 -0.84 -6.88
CA GLY A 176 4.25 -1.44 -7.08
C GLY A 176 5.21 -1.05 -5.97
N GLY A 177 6.30 -1.80 -5.87
CA GLY A 177 7.34 -1.60 -4.88
C GLY A 177 7.17 -2.45 -3.62
N PHE A 178 8.19 -2.44 -2.77
CA PHE A 178 8.30 -3.29 -1.59
C PHE A 178 8.88 -2.47 -0.43
N VAL A 179 8.08 -2.17 0.59
CA VAL A 179 8.39 -1.15 1.60
C VAL A 179 9.73 -1.39 2.31
N SER A 180 10.08 -2.63 2.64
CA SER A 180 11.34 -2.92 3.34
C SER A 180 12.60 -2.87 2.45
N LYS A 181 12.45 -2.90 1.12
CA LYS A 181 13.59 -2.98 0.18
C LYS A 181 13.61 -1.82 -0.83
N ALA A 182 12.46 -1.41 -1.30
CA ALA A 182 12.31 -0.35 -2.32
C ALA A 182 11.14 0.59 -1.97
N PRO A 183 11.13 1.26 -0.80
CA PRO A 183 10.01 2.09 -0.36
C PRO A 183 9.70 3.22 -1.34
N MET A 184 10.73 3.82 -1.92
CA MET A 184 10.56 4.94 -2.85
C MET A 184 10.08 4.52 -4.24
N ALA A 185 10.07 3.23 -4.57
CA ALA A 185 9.39 2.73 -5.78
C ALA A 185 7.87 2.87 -5.65
N VAL A 186 7.33 2.74 -4.42
CA VAL A 186 5.91 2.95 -4.12
C VAL A 186 5.54 4.44 -4.12
N MET A 187 6.37 5.26 -3.48
CA MET A 187 6.01 6.62 -3.05
C MET A 187 6.75 7.72 -3.81
N ARG A 188 7.25 7.48 -4.97
CA ARG A 188 8.13 8.37 -5.76
C ARG A 188 8.18 9.84 -5.33
N GLY A 189 9.32 10.46 -5.50
CA GLY A 189 9.70 11.76 -4.99
C GLY A 189 10.93 11.63 -4.09
N LEU A 190 11.51 12.76 -3.70
CA LEU A 190 12.66 12.78 -2.80
C LEU A 190 12.17 12.60 -1.36
N ILE A 191 12.95 11.89 -0.54
CA ILE A 191 12.66 11.79 0.89
C ILE A 191 13.61 12.67 1.69
N PRO A 192 13.10 13.57 2.55
CA PRO A 192 13.94 14.41 3.39
C PRO A 192 14.52 13.57 4.55
N ILE A 193 15.80 13.18 4.40
CA ILE A 193 16.49 12.25 5.31
C ILE A 193 16.63 12.82 6.73
N TYR A 194 16.96 14.12 6.85
CA TYR A 194 17.04 14.75 8.17
C TYR A 194 15.68 14.73 8.86
N THR A 195 14.62 15.11 8.16
CA THR A 195 13.23 15.09 8.66
C THR A 195 12.83 13.68 9.10
N MET A 196 13.13 12.67 8.27
CA MET A 196 12.89 11.26 8.61
C MET A 196 13.63 10.86 9.89
N SER A 197 14.91 11.25 10.01
CA SER A 197 15.68 10.98 11.23
C SER A 197 15.10 11.68 12.46
N TYR A 198 14.60 12.91 12.30
CA TYR A 198 14.03 13.70 13.38
C TYR A 198 12.79 13.03 14.01
N TYR A 199 11.91 12.47 13.18
CA TYR A 199 10.70 11.79 13.64
C TYR A 199 10.90 10.32 14.00
N SER A 200 12.09 9.76 13.77
CA SER A 200 12.41 8.39 14.13
C SER A 200 12.83 8.25 15.61
N PRO A 201 12.78 7.03 16.20
CA PRO A 201 13.28 6.77 17.54
C PRO A 201 14.72 7.26 17.72
N LEU A 202 15.07 7.72 18.93
CA LEU A 202 16.38 8.34 19.22
C LEU A 202 17.58 7.49 18.80
N TRP A 203 17.52 6.18 19.08
CA TRP A 203 18.58 5.22 18.77
C TRP A 203 18.81 5.03 17.27
N LEU A 204 17.80 5.32 16.43
CA LEU A 204 17.86 5.14 14.98
C LEU A 204 18.28 6.42 14.23
N ARG A 205 18.20 7.58 14.88
CA ARG A 205 18.42 8.91 14.23
C ARG A 205 19.77 9.05 13.57
N ALA A 206 20.84 8.67 14.28
CA ALA A 206 22.20 8.75 13.76
C ALA A 206 22.36 7.82 12.53
N PHE A 207 21.87 6.58 12.62
CA PHE A 207 21.93 5.62 11.52
C PHE A 207 21.21 6.14 10.28
N ILE A 208 19.96 6.61 10.42
CA ILE A 208 19.20 7.16 9.28
C ILE A 208 19.93 8.36 8.67
N ARG A 209 20.50 9.26 9.49
CA ARG A 209 21.17 10.46 9.02
C ARG A 209 22.43 10.17 8.21
N TYR A 210 23.23 9.20 8.63
CA TYR A 210 24.51 8.89 8.00
C TYR A 210 24.42 7.81 6.93
N CYS A 211 23.59 6.77 7.12
CA CYS A 211 23.45 5.65 6.19
C CYS A 211 22.28 5.83 5.22
N GLY A 212 21.23 6.56 5.61
CA GLY A 212 20.01 6.75 4.82
C GLY A 212 20.26 7.26 3.39
N PRO A 213 21.13 8.27 3.15
CA PRO A 213 21.44 8.75 1.81
C PRO A 213 21.95 7.66 0.86
N PHE A 214 22.65 6.65 1.37
CA PHE A 214 23.22 5.54 0.59
C PHE A 214 22.26 4.34 0.49
N MET A 215 21.41 4.15 1.49
CA MET A 215 20.51 2.99 1.58
C MET A 215 19.16 3.22 0.93
N ILE A 216 18.63 4.45 0.98
CA ILE A 216 17.31 4.78 0.46
C ILE A 216 17.47 5.30 -0.97
N ARG A 217 17.26 4.39 -1.93
CA ARG A 217 17.27 4.77 -3.35
C ARG A 217 16.12 5.72 -3.65
N GLN A 218 16.45 6.90 -4.17
CA GLN A 218 15.49 7.93 -4.55
C GLN A 218 14.92 7.62 -5.95
N PHE A 219 13.64 7.91 -6.16
CA PHE A 219 12.98 7.83 -7.46
C PHE A 219 12.31 9.18 -7.73
N PRO A 220 12.72 9.90 -8.79
CA PRO A 220 12.09 11.17 -9.13
C PRO A 220 10.58 11.00 -9.31
N PHE A 221 9.84 12.03 -8.91
CA PHE A 221 8.41 12.08 -9.16
C PHE A 221 8.16 12.44 -10.63
N SER A 222 7.23 11.73 -11.23
CA SER A 222 6.55 12.11 -12.47
C SER A 222 5.07 11.81 -12.32
N GLU A 223 4.20 12.62 -12.86
CA GLU A 223 2.77 12.33 -12.82
C GLU A 223 2.48 11.03 -13.59
N CYS A 224 1.55 10.22 -13.07
CA CYS A 224 1.18 8.93 -13.65
C CYS A 224 2.34 7.93 -13.79
N TYR A 225 3.28 7.90 -12.88
CA TYR A 225 4.53 7.13 -12.98
C TYR A 225 4.36 5.61 -13.10
N PHE A 226 3.19 5.06 -12.89
CA PHE A 226 2.88 3.64 -13.07
C PHE A 226 2.07 3.36 -14.34
N LEU A 227 1.67 4.38 -15.10
CA LEU A 227 0.67 4.21 -16.15
C LEU A 227 1.11 3.24 -17.25
N GLU A 228 2.34 3.34 -17.73
CA GLU A 228 2.84 2.47 -18.80
C GLU A 228 2.97 1.00 -18.36
N ASP A 229 3.28 0.75 -17.10
CA ASP A 229 3.27 -0.61 -16.57
C ASP A 229 1.83 -1.11 -16.31
N ALA A 230 0.96 -0.25 -15.82
CA ALA A 230 -0.44 -0.59 -15.55
C ALA A 230 -1.23 -0.93 -16.84
N LYS A 231 -0.93 -0.30 -17.98
CA LYS A 231 -1.53 -0.62 -19.28
C LYS A 231 -1.33 -2.10 -19.66
N LYS A 232 -0.18 -2.69 -19.33
CA LYS A 232 0.10 -4.11 -19.58
C LYS A 232 -0.89 -5.03 -18.84
N PHE A 233 -1.34 -4.60 -17.65
CA PHE A 233 -2.38 -5.32 -16.90
C PHE A 233 -3.76 -5.09 -17.52
N ARG A 234 -4.06 -3.88 -18.01
CA ARG A 234 -5.32 -3.63 -18.72
C ARG A 234 -5.48 -4.49 -19.96
N GLU A 235 -4.40 -4.69 -20.69
CA GLU A 235 -4.38 -5.59 -21.86
C GLU A 235 -4.60 -7.06 -21.49
N ALA A 236 -4.21 -7.47 -20.28
CA ALA A 236 -4.19 -8.86 -19.84
C ALA A 236 -5.44 -9.30 -19.06
N LEU A 237 -6.24 -8.36 -18.55
CA LEU A 237 -7.34 -8.59 -17.59
C LEU A 237 -8.63 -7.94 -18.09
N GLN A 238 -9.77 -8.44 -17.63
CA GLN A 238 -11.11 -7.92 -18.00
C GLN A 238 -11.85 -7.26 -16.83
N LEU A 239 -11.49 -7.60 -15.59
CA LEU A 239 -12.13 -7.01 -14.40
C LEU A 239 -11.81 -5.52 -14.26
N PRO A 240 -12.60 -4.76 -13.47
CA PRO A 240 -12.30 -3.35 -13.19
C PRO A 240 -10.91 -3.16 -12.57
N LEU A 241 -10.14 -2.24 -13.13
CA LEU A 241 -8.82 -1.87 -12.64
C LEU A 241 -8.82 -0.45 -12.09
N ILE A 242 -8.20 -0.29 -10.93
CA ILE A 242 -8.06 0.98 -10.25
C ILE A 242 -6.61 1.44 -10.39
N TYR A 243 -6.41 2.58 -11.05
CA TYR A 243 -5.07 3.15 -11.18
C TYR A 243 -4.65 3.90 -9.92
N VAL A 244 -3.44 3.65 -9.43
CA VAL A 244 -2.78 4.45 -8.39
C VAL A 244 -1.36 4.75 -8.81
N GLY A 245 -0.93 6.01 -8.69
CA GLY A 245 0.47 6.37 -9.00
C GLY A 245 0.65 7.80 -9.48
N GLY A 246 0.81 8.74 -8.54
CA GLY A 246 1.23 10.11 -8.84
C GLY A 246 0.16 11.02 -9.46
N LEU A 247 -1.11 10.78 -9.20
CA LEU A 247 -2.19 11.63 -9.66
C LEU A 247 -2.26 12.92 -8.84
N VAL A 248 -2.13 14.06 -9.51
CA VAL A 248 -2.13 15.40 -8.90
C VAL A 248 -2.86 16.45 -9.75
N SER A 249 -3.32 16.12 -10.93
CA SER A 249 -4.05 17.03 -11.82
C SER A 249 -5.27 16.35 -12.44
N ARG A 250 -6.21 17.15 -12.94
CA ARG A 250 -7.31 16.69 -13.78
C ARG A 250 -6.78 15.95 -15.01
N GLU A 251 -5.83 16.53 -15.72
CA GLU A 251 -5.20 15.92 -16.90
C GLU A 251 -4.64 14.53 -16.62
N GLY A 252 -3.92 14.38 -15.49
CA GLY A 252 -3.37 13.08 -15.10
C GLY A 252 -4.44 12.04 -14.78
N ILE A 253 -5.55 12.46 -14.16
CA ILE A 253 -6.69 11.59 -13.87
C ILE A 253 -7.38 11.17 -15.17
N GLU A 254 -7.71 12.12 -16.05
CA GLU A 254 -8.33 11.85 -17.35
C GLU A 254 -7.45 10.92 -18.19
N ARG A 255 -6.15 11.16 -18.26
CA ARG A 255 -5.19 10.28 -18.95
C ARG A 255 -5.21 8.84 -18.43
N ALA A 256 -5.39 8.64 -17.11
CA ALA A 256 -5.53 7.30 -16.55
C ALA A 256 -6.87 6.66 -16.97
N LEU A 257 -7.98 7.40 -16.84
CA LEU A 257 -9.31 6.91 -17.23
C LEU A 257 -9.38 6.60 -18.74
N ASP A 258 -8.86 7.47 -19.59
CA ASP A 258 -8.79 7.27 -21.05
C ASP A 258 -7.91 6.08 -21.45
N SER A 259 -7.00 5.65 -20.56
CA SER A 259 -6.19 4.44 -20.74
C SER A 259 -6.93 3.15 -20.36
N GLY A 260 -8.24 3.22 -20.04
CA GLY A 260 -9.12 2.08 -19.78
C GLY A 260 -9.17 1.65 -18.32
N PHE A 261 -8.80 2.53 -17.39
CA PHE A 261 -9.00 2.27 -15.94
C PHE A 261 -10.37 2.83 -15.52
N GLU A 262 -11.13 2.03 -14.79
CA GLU A 262 -12.49 2.40 -14.38
C GLU A 262 -12.51 3.39 -13.20
N LEU A 263 -11.47 3.31 -12.35
CA LEU A 263 -11.33 4.16 -11.17
C LEU A 263 -9.87 4.60 -10.97
N VAL A 264 -9.70 5.64 -10.17
CA VAL A 264 -8.38 6.10 -9.73
C VAL A 264 -8.31 6.18 -8.20
N GLN A 265 -7.11 6.00 -7.66
CA GLN A 265 -6.85 6.13 -6.23
C GLN A 265 -5.76 7.18 -5.99
N MET A 266 -6.01 8.11 -5.06
CA MET A 266 -5.09 9.18 -4.69
C MET A 266 -4.81 9.13 -3.19
N ALA A 267 -3.58 9.51 -2.80
CA ALA A 267 -3.20 9.64 -1.39
C ALA A 267 -2.62 11.02 -1.08
N ARG A 268 -1.41 11.33 -1.54
CA ARG A 268 -0.71 12.56 -1.15
C ARG A 268 -1.40 13.85 -1.60
N ALA A 269 -2.10 13.83 -2.73
CA ALA A 269 -2.92 14.96 -3.18
C ALA A 269 -4.00 15.29 -2.13
N LEU A 270 -4.65 14.27 -1.56
CA LEU A 270 -5.68 14.43 -0.53
C LEU A 270 -5.12 14.73 0.86
N VAL A 271 -3.92 14.26 1.21
CA VAL A 271 -3.20 14.69 2.41
C VAL A 271 -2.82 16.18 2.33
N ASN A 272 -2.52 16.67 1.12
CA ASN A 272 -2.27 18.08 0.88
C ASN A 272 -3.56 18.91 0.89
N ASP A 273 -4.61 18.44 0.23
CA ASP A 273 -5.88 19.16 0.13
C ASP A 273 -7.06 18.17 0.20
N PRO A 274 -7.73 18.03 1.35
CA PRO A 274 -8.92 17.17 1.48
C PRO A 274 -10.07 17.54 0.55
N ALA A 275 -10.17 18.79 0.13
CA ALA A 275 -11.20 19.29 -0.80
C ALA A 275 -10.83 19.12 -2.28
N PHE A 276 -9.70 18.47 -2.61
CA PHE A 276 -9.19 18.39 -3.97
C PHE A 276 -10.18 17.74 -4.95
N VAL A 277 -10.94 16.73 -4.51
CA VAL A 277 -11.98 16.09 -5.36
C VAL A 277 -13.11 17.08 -5.69
N ASN A 278 -13.53 17.92 -4.73
CA ASN A 278 -14.52 18.97 -4.99
C ASN A 278 -13.99 20.00 -5.98
N LYS A 279 -12.72 20.41 -5.82
CA LYS A 279 -12.07 21.31 -6.79
C LYS A 279 -11.97 20.70 -8.19
N LEU A 280 -11.71 19.39 -8.28
CA LEU A 280 -11.75 18.68 -9.57
C LEU A 280 -13.15 18.70 -10.20
N ARG A 281 -14.22 18.57 -9.40
CA ARG A 281 -15.60 18.59 -9.87
C ARG A 281 -16.01 19.98 -10.38
N GLU A 282 -15.60 21.03 -9.68
CA GLU A 282 -16.03 22.42 -9.91
C GLU A 282 -15.04 23.22 -10.77
N GLY A 283 -13.78 22.77 -10.83
CA GLY A 283 -12.70 23.47 -11.49
C GLY A 283 -12.61 23.21 -13.00
N ASP A 284 -11.68 23.89 -13.62
CA ASP A 284 -11.34 23.77 -15.03
C ASP A 284 -10.28 22.68 -15.32
N ALA A 285 -9.84 22.60 -16.57
CA ALA A 285 -8.81 21.66 -17.02
C ALA A 285 -7.45 21.87 -16.32
N ALA A 286 -7.17 23.08 -15.82
CA ALA A 286 -5.92 23.42 -15.13
C ALA A 286 -5.91 23.02 -13.64
N THR A 287 -7.02 22.45 -13.12
CA THR A 287 -7.12 22.08 -11.70
C THR A 287 -6.04 21.06 -11.30
N ARG A 288 -5.19 21.47 -10.35
CA ARG A 288 -4.03 20.70 -9.87
C ARG A 288 -3.86 20.80 -8.37
N SER A 289 -3.43 19.70 -7.74
CA SER A 289 -3.02 19.69 -6.32
C SER A 289 -1.70 20.44 -6.14
N GLU A 290 -1.58 21.15 -5.03
CA GLU A 290 -0.33 21.82 -4.63
C GLU A 290 0.70 20.88 -3.98
N CYS A 291 0.49 19.57 -4.00
CA CYS A 291 1.44 18.61 -3.45
C CYS A 291 2.74 18.63 -4.26
N ASP A 292 3.83 19.03 -3.62
CA ASP A 292 5.16 19.18 -4.21
C ASP A 292 6.03 17.89 -4.16
N HIS A 293 5.49 16.81 -3.63
CA HIS A 293 6.14 15.48 -3.51
C HIS A 293 7.50 15.48 -2.76
N ARG A 294 7.76 16.46 -1.90
CA ARG A 294 8.92 16.48 -1.00
C ARG A 294 8.85 15.42 0.10
N ASN A 295 7.78 14.64 0.12
CA ASN A 295 7.59 13.50 1.02
C ASN A 295 7.77 13.79 2.52
N TYR A 296 7.52 15.02 2.96
CA TYR A 296 7.50 15.35 4.38
C TYR A 296 6.51 14.47 5.16
N CYS A 297 5.30 14.27 4.63
CA CYS A 297 4.28 13.41 5.22
C CYS A 297 4.77 11.96 5.39
N ILE A 298 5.55 11.45 4.42
CA ILE A 298 6.14 10.11 4.48
C ILE A 298 7.29 10.05 5.50
N ALA A 299 8.18 11.05 5.51
CA ALA A 299 9.27 11.13 6.49
C ALA A 299 8.75 11.21 7.94
N ARG A 300 7.53 11.71 8.12
CA ARG A 300 6.85 11.86 9.40
C ARG A 300 5.97 10.64 9.78
N MET A 301 5.82 9.63 8.92
CA MET A 301 4.88 8.51 9.12
C MET A 301 5.07 7.73 10.44
N TYR A 302 6.25 7.85 11.08
CA TYR A 302 6.53 7.25 12.40
C TYR A 302 6.19 8.16 13.58
N SER A 303 5.65 9.36 13.33
CA SER A 303 5.15 10.26 14.37
C SER A 303 3.69 9.96 14.68
N VAL A 304 3.12 10.73 15.62
CA VAL A 304 1.74 10.55 16.10
C VAL A 304 0.70 10.77 15.00
N ASP A 305 1.00 11.64 14.02
CA ASP A 305 0.09 11.99 12.93
C ASP A 305 0.85 12.16 11.59
N MET A 306 0.14 11.92 10.48
CA MET A 306 0.63 12.20 9.14
C MET A 306 0.03 13.52 8.64
N LYS A 307 0.88 14.53 8.38
CA LYS A 307 0.47 15.85 7.90
C LYS A 307 1.30 16.31 6.71
N CYS A 308 0.71 17.12 5.85
CA CYS A 308 1.44 17.88 4.85
C CYS A 308 2.24 19.02 5.53
N CYS A 309 3.46 19.29 5.06
CA CYS A 309 4.27 20.40 5.59
C CYS A 309 3.58 21.77 5.44
N LYS A 310 2.74 21.94 4.44
CA LYS A 310 1.97 23.16 4.20
C LYS A 310 0.90 23.43 5.28
N HIS A 311 0.51 22.39 6.04
CA HIS A 311 -0.48 22.47 7.13
C HIS A 311 0.16 22.31 8.51
N CYS A 312 1.48 22.25 8.59
CA CYS A 312 2.22 22.32 9.83
C CYS A 312 2.53 23.79 10.12
N GLY A 313 2.22 24.27 11.32
CA GLY A 313 2.67 25.58 11.77
C GLY A 313 4.21 25.72 11.71
N ASP A 314 4.86 26.32 12.69
CA ASP A 314 6.31 26.48 12.68
C ASP A 314 7.04 25.14 12.70
N LEU A 315 7.70 24.82 11.59
CA LEU A 315 8.60 23.68 11.48
C LEU A 315 9.98 24.04 12.09
N PRO A 316 10.66 23.06 12.72
CA PRO A 316 12.05 23.24 13.16
C PRO A 316 12.93 23.78 12.03
N ARG A 317 13.82 24.74 12.36
CA ARG A 317 14.66 25.43 11.37
C ARG A 317 15.36 24.49 10.39
N LYS A 318 16.00 23.43 10.90
CA LYS A 318 16.73 22.45 10.05
C LYS A 318 15.81 21.67 9.10
N ILE A 319 14.57 21.41 9.48
CA ILE A 319 13.58 20.78 8.60
C ILE A 319 13.19 21.75 7.49
N ARG A 320 12.93 23.02 7.81
CA ARG A 320 12.63 24.06 6.79
C ARG A 320 13.77 24.20 5.78
N GLU A 321 15.02 24.26 6.27
CA GLU A 321 16.21 24.36 5.43
C GLU A 321 16.40 23.14 4.52
N GLU A 322 16.09 21.92 5.00
CA GLU A 322 16.13 20.70 4.18
C GLU A 322 15.06 20.75 3.10
N LEU A 323 13.80 21.01 3.49
CA LEU A 323 12.68 21.05 2.54
C LEU A 323 12.85 22.14 1.47
N ALA A 324 13.46 23.28 1.81
CA ALA A 324 13.74 24.35 0.86
C ALA A 324 14.80 23.97 -0.20
N LYS A 325 15.66 23.00 0.07
CA LYS A 325 16.69 22.50 -0.87
C LYS A 325 16.19 21.39 -1.79
N LEU A 326 15.04 20.82 -1.49
CA LEU A 326 14.42 19.80 -2.35
C LEU A 326 13.69 20.53 -3.49
N PRO A 327 13.82 20.05 -4.74
CA PRO A 327 13.15 20.62 -5.89
C PRO A 327 11.63 20.57 -5.82
#